data_2a29d26e0bd9e13106e5c9eb845e3f57
#
_entry.id   2a29d26e0bd9e13106e5c9eb845e3f57
#
_cell.length_a   1.000
_cell.length_b   1.000
_cell.length_c   1.000
_cell.angle_alpha   90.00
_cell.angle_beta   90.00
_cell.angle_gamma   90.00
#
_symmetry.space_group_name_H-M   'P 1'
#
loop_
_entity.id
_entity.type
_entity.pdbx_description
1 polymer ?
#
loop_
_entity_poly.entity_id
_entity_poly.type
_entity_poly.pdbx_seq_one_letter_code
_entity_poly.pdbx_strand_id
1 'polypeptide(L)'
;MEQAAAAALKKTPLNARHRASGARMVPFGGWDMPVEYSGIVQEHMAVRERAGLFDVSHMGEIEIAGKDALAAVQRVSSNDASRLQIGQAQYSGLLTPRGTFVDDLLVYRFGPDHFMLVVNAGNIEKDYAWIAEQIKPVGDAVAVNNSSRYGLLAVQGPQALALLQPLTGIDLASMKYYWFGNGEVAGVRCTISRTGYTGEDGFEIFVPPQSADRVWLAVLDAGRSVDLIPCGLGARDTLRLEASMRLYGNDIDDTTTPLEADLGWIVGWKKDDFNGAAVLREQKVNGVTRRIVGFEMLDRGIARHGYDAYVNGAKAGIVTSGTQTPYLKKAIGMAYLPIEHTAVGVEFDVDIRGRRARARVVPMPFYKRR
;
A
#
# COMPACT_ATOMS: atom_id res chain seq x y z
N MET A 1 -21.42 33.97 2.11
CA MET A 1 -20.90 32.61 1.93
C MET A 1 -19.39 32.72 2.14
N GLU A 2 -18.92 32.39 3.34
CA GLU A 2 -17.50 32.28 3.64
C GLU A 2 -16.92 31.14 2.81
N GLN A 3 -15.98 31.45 1.94
CA GLN A 3 -15.10 30.43 1.34
C GLN A 3 -14.30 29.80 2.48
N ALA A 4 -14.62 28.57 2.85
CA ALA A 4 -13.77 27.80 3.75
C ALA A 4 -12.35 27.82 3.15
N ALA A 5 -11.41 28.44 3.86
CA ALA A 5 -10.01 28.46 3.45
C ALA A 5 -9.56 27.00 3.25
N ALA A 6 -9.10 26.67 2.05
CA ALA A 6 -8.58 25.34 1.78
C ALA A 6 -7.48 25.05 2.80
N ALA A 7 -7.64 23.98 3.58
CA ALA A 7 -6.66 23.60 4.59
C ALA A 7 -5.28 23.46 3.95
N ALA A 8 -4.26 24.05 4.57
CA ALA A 8 -2.89 23.97 4.05
C ALA A 8 -2.45 22.49 4.02
N LEU A 9 -1.89 22.05 2.88
CA LEU A 9 -1.39 20.70 2.74
C LEU A 9 -0.26 20.41 3.73
N LYS A 10 -0.29 19.22 4.34
CA LYS A 10 0.81 18.71 5.16
C LYS A 10 2.08 18.54 4.30
N LYS A 11 3.24 18.62 4.90
CA LYS A 11 4.54 18.49 4.22
C LYS A 11 5.35 17.40 4.88
N THR A 12 5.96 16.52 4.07
CA THR A 12 6.94 15.56 4.56
C THR A 12 8.24 16.26 4.97
N PRO A 13 9.12 15.61 5.74
CA PRO A 13 10.44 16.16 6.05
C PRO A 13 11.27 16.49 4.81
N LEU A 14 10.99 15.85 3.67
CA LEU A 14 11.69 16.01 2.41
C LEU A 14 11.02 16.97 1.42
N ASN A 15 9.92 17.61 1.78
CA ASN A 15 9.16 18.48 0.86
C ASN A 15 10.01 19.56 0.19
N ALA A 16 10.89 20.25 0.95
CA ALA A 16 11.80 21.25 0.40
C ALA A 16 12.84 20.62 -0.57
N ARG A 17 13.30 19.40 -0.25
CA ARG A 17 14.23 18.64 -1.10
C ARG A 17 13.58 18.28 -2.44
N HIS A 18 12.34 17.82 -2.45
CA HIS A 18 11.61 17.48 -3.67
C HIS A 18 11.49 18.68 -4.60
N ARG A 19 11.11 19.84 -4.05
CA ARG A 19 11.04 21.09 -4.81
C ARG A 19 12.38 21.54 -5.36
N ALA A 20 13.45 21.46 -4.55
CA ALA A 20 14.80 21.79 -4.97
C ALA A 20 15.31 20.82 -6.07
N SER A 21 14.84 19.59 -6.09
CA SER A 21 15.14 18.59 -7.13
C SER A 21 14.25 18.70 -8.38
N GLY A 22 13.39 19.73 -8.48
CA GLY A 22 12.54 19.96 -9.63
C GLY A 22 11.32 19.02 -9.74
N ALA A 23 10.93 18.34 -8.65
CA ALA A 23 9.77 17.46 -8.66
C ALA A 23 8.48 18.23 -8.96
N ARG A 24 7.61 17.63 -9.77
CA ARG A 24 6.23 18.09 -9.93
C ARG A 24 5.41 17.67 -8.71
N MET A 25 4.94 18.65 -7.94
CA MET A 25 4.21 18.42 -6.70
C MET A 25 2.70 18.42 -6.94
N VAL A 26 1.97 17.56 -6.22
CA VAL A 26 0.50 17.45 -6.26
C VAL A 26 -0.09 17.23 -4.86
N PRO A 27 -1.35 17.64 -4.62
CA PRO A 27 -2.09 17.20 -3.44
C PRO A 27 -2.36 15.69 -3.49
N PHE A 28 -2.05 14.99 -2.39
CA PHE A 28 -2.34 13.56 -2.25
C PHE A 28 -2.61 13.22 -0.78
N GLY A 29 -3.81 12.72 -0.46
CA GLY A 29 -4.18 12.34 0.91
C GLY A 29 -4.01 13.46 1.94
N GLY A 30 -4.17 14.72 1.55
CA GLY A 30 -3.94 15.90 2.41
C GLY A 30 -2.48 16.36 2.49
N TRP A 31 -1.57 15.76 1.73
CA TRP A 31 -0.14 16.08 1.69
C TRP A 31 0.26 16.72 0.36
N ASP A 32 1.33 17.52 0.39
CA ASP A 32 2.01 18.08 -0.79
C ASP A 32 3.13 17.13 -1.21
N MET A 33 2.89 16.29 -2.23
CA MET A 33 3.73 15.15 -2.60
C MET A 33 4.29 15.24 -4.00
N PRO A 34 5.50 14.69 -4.26
CA PRO A 34 6.04 14.58 -5.61
C PRO A 34 5.29 13.51 -6.40
N VAL A 35 4.74 13.87 -7.55
CA VAL A 35 4.13 12.89 -8.46
C VAL A 35 5.16 12.31 -9.42
N GLU A 36 6.15 13.08 -9.82
CA GLU A 36 7.29 12.66 -10.64
C GLU A 36 8.45 13.66 -10.57
N TYR A 37 9.66 13.21 -10.93
CA TYR A 37 10.88 14.03 -11.08
C TYR A 37 11.37 14.01 -12.54
N SER A 38 11.67 12.82 -13.05
CA SER A 38 12.20 12.62 -14.42
C SER A 38 11.15 12.06 -15.38
N GLY A 39 9.94 11.82 -14.88
CA GLY A 39 8.82 11.26 -15.61
C GLY A 39 8.46 9.84 -15.20
N ILE A 40 7.15 9.58 -15.12
CA ILE A 40 6.58 8.33 -14.60
C ILE A 40 7.16 7.08 -15.24
N VAL A 41 7.34 7.10 -16.58
CA VAL A 41 7.87 5.94 -17.31
C VAL A 41 9.31 5.63 -16.94
N GLN A 42 10.16 6.67 -16.89
CA GLN A 42 11.56 6.51 -16.52
C GLN A 42 11.74 6.02 -15.10
N GLU A 43 10.98 6.58 -14.16
CA GLU A 43 11.00 6.21 -12.75
C GLU A 43 10.50 4.78 -12.54
N HIS A 44 9.41 4.40 -13.19
CA HIS A 44 8.90 3.03 -13.16
C HIS A 44 9.95 2.03 -13.66
N MET A 45 10.57 2.31 -14.82
CA MET A 45 11.58 1.43 -15.41
C MET A 45 12.82 1.32 -14.53
N ALA A 46 13.25 2.42 -13.87
CA ALA A 46 14.36 2.38 -12.93
C ALA A 46 14.10 1.37 -11.79
N VAL A 47 12.88 1.36 -11.23
CA VAL A 47 12.50 0.40 -10.18
C VAL A 47 12.48 -1.05 -10.70
N ARG A 48 12.00 -1.29 -11.93
CA ARG A 48 11.96 -2.63 -12.52
C ARG A 48 13.35 -3.19 -12.85
N GLU A 49 14.26 -2.33 -13.30
CA GLU A 49 15.54 -2.75 -13.88
C GLU A 49 16.73 -2.54 -12.93
N ARG A 50 16.63 -1.59 -11.99
CA ARG A 50 17.73 -1.13 -11.15
C ARG A 50 17.28 -0.87 -9.71
N ALA A 51 17.05 0.39 -9.38
CA ALA A 51 16.48 0.82 -8.10
C ALA A 51 15.85 2.21 -8.20
N GLY A 52 14.82 2.44 -7.39
CA GLY A 52 14.19 3.75 -7.18
C GLY A 52 14.09 4.08 -5.71
N LEU A 53 14.15 5.37 -5.38
CA LEU A 53 14.01 5.90 -4.02
C LEU A 53 12.75 6.74 -3.91
N PHE A 54 11.87 6.37 -2.98
CA PHE A 54 10.60 7.05 -2.73
C PHE A 54 10.60 7.70 -1.35
N ASP A 55 10.01 8.89 -1.25
CA ASP A 55 9.51 9.43 0.01
C ASP A 55 8.09 8.93 0.24
N VAL A 56 7.90 8.16 1.27
CA VAL A 56 6.59 7.64 1.71
C VAL A 56 6.27 8.08 3.14
N SER A 57 6.90 9.16 3.61
CA SER A 57 6.70 9.76 4.94
C SER A 57 5.30 10.35 5.16
N HIS A 58 4.43 10.29 4.17
CA HIS A 58 3.01 10.64 4.30
C HIS A 58 2.18 9.52 4.92
N MET A 59 2.71 8.29 4.99
CA MET A 59 2.05 7.18 5.68
C MET A 59 1.92 7.47 7.17
N GLY A 60 1.01 6.75 7.86
CA GLY A 60 0.79 6.91 9.29
C GLY A 60 1.35 5.72 10.07
N GLU A 61 1.89 6.01 11.25
CA GLU A 61 2.39 5.01 12.20
C GLU A 61 1.63 5.13 13.52
N ILE A 62 0.78 4.13 13.80
CA ILE A 62 -0.02 4.01 15.02
C ILE A 62 0.58 2.88 15.85
N GLU A 63 1.08 3.21 17.03
CA GLU A 63 1.63 2.22 17.95
C GLU A 63 0.56 1.73 18.91
N ILE A 64 0.55 0.43 19.20
CA ILE A 64 -0.29 -0.21 20.23
C ILE A 64 0.66 -0.88 21.21
N ALA A 65 0.58 -0.46 22.50
CA ALA A 65 1.43 -0.96 23.56
C ALA A 65 0.63 -1.28 24.82
N GLY A 66 1.20 -2.13 25.68
CA GLY A 66 0.62 -2.60 26.93
C GLY A 66 0.57 -4.13 26.98
N LYS A 67 0.39 -4.70 28.18
CA LYS A 67 0.41 -6.18 28.35
C LYS A 67 -0.65 -6.91 27.53
N ASP A 68 -1.74 -6.22 27.15
CA ASP A 68 -2.82 -6.75 26.34
C ASP A 68 -2.76 -6.25 24.87
N ALA A 69 -1.61 -5.69 24.43
CA ALA A 69 -1.44 -5.15 23.08
C ALA A 69 -1.73 -6.18 21.98
N LEU A 70 -1.34 -7.45 22.15
CA LEU A 70 -1.66 -8.50 21.20
C LEU A 70 -3.17 -8.70 21.07
N ALA A 71 -3.91 -8.72 22.17
CA ALA A 71 -5.36 -8.85 22.16
C ALA A 71 -6.03 -7.66 21.45
N ALA A 72 -5.50 -6.44 21.67
CA ALA A 72 -5.94 -5.23 20.99
C ALA A 72 -5.73 -5.31 19.47
N VAL A 73 -4.53 -5.69 19.02
CA VAL A 73 -4.23 -5.87 17.59
C VAL A 73 -5.10 -6.98 16.99
N GLN A 74 -5.27 -8.10 17.69
CA GLN A 74 -6.15 -9.19 17.25
C GLN A 74 -7.61 -8.73 17.05
N ARG A 75 -8.10 -7.83 17.90
CA ARG A 75 -9.46 -7.31 17.81
C ARG A 75 -9.67 -6.43 16.57
N VAL A 76 -8.72 -5.55 16.27
CA VAL A 76 -8.89 -4.53 15.22
C VAL A 76 -8.44 -4.99 13.83
N SER A 77 -7.54 -5.97 13.75
CA SER A 77 -6.98 -6.44 12.47
C SER A 77 -7.62 -7.74 11.99
N SER A 78 -7.77 -7.91 10.69
CA SER A 78 -8.35 -9.10 10.08
C SER A 78 -7.43 -10.32 10.14
N ASN A 79 -6.10 -10.11 10.02
CA ASN A 79 -5.12 -11.18 10.01
C ASN A 79 -4.73 -11.62 11.44
N ASP A 80 -4.12 -12.78 11.57
CA ASP A 80 -3.74 -13.35 12.85
C ASP A 80 -2.36 -12.86 13.30
N ALA A 81 -2.33 -11.78 14.08
CA ALA A 81 -1.11 -11.18 14.61
C ALA A 81 -0.38 -12.07 15.65
N SER A 82 -1.06 -13.08 16.22
CA SER A 82 -0.42 -14.03 17.15
C SER A 82 0.65 -14.89 16.47
N ARG A 83 0.55 -15.06 15.16
CA ARG A 83 1.50 -15.83 14.33
C ARG A 83 2.78 -15.06 14.01
N LEU A 84 2.81 -13.75 14.23
CA LEU A 84 4.01 -12.95 14.03
C LEU A 84 5.06 -13.29 15.10
N GLN A 85 6.29 -13.45 14.67
CA GLN A 85 7.45 -13.39 15.54
C GLN A 85 7.86 -11.91 15.77
N ILE A 86 8.61 -11.64 16.84
CA ILE A 86 9.23 -10.32 17.03
C ILE A 86 10.17 -10.06 15.85
N GLY A 87 10.09 -8.89 15.25
CA GLY A 87 10.82 -8.53 14.03
C GLY A 87 10.09 -8.93 12.73
N GLN A 88 8.83 -9.40 12.80
CA GLN A 88 8.02 -9.67 11.62
C GLN A 88 6.91 -8.64 11.43
N ALA A 89 6.54 -8.43 10.17
CA ALA A 89 5.36 -7.69 9.75
C ALA A 89 4.36 -8.59 9.00
N GLN A 90 3.12 -8.15 8.89
CA GLN A 90 2.10 -8.80 8.05
C GLN A 90 1.14 -7.79 7.46
N TYR A 91 0.64 -8.08 6.27
CA TYR A 91 -0.45 -7.33 5.66
C TYR A 91 -1.79 -7.76 6.26
N SER A 92 -2.64 -6.78 6.57
CA SER A 92 -3.92 -6.99 7.24
C SER A 92 -4.93 -5.91 6.83
N GLY A 93 -6.18 -6.03 7.26
CA GLY A 93 -7.20 -5.00 7.13
C GLY A 93 -7.72 -4.56 8.50
N LEU A 94 -8.01 -3.27 8.67
CA LEU A 94 -8.94 -2.77 9.67
C LEU A 94 -10.34 -2.93 9.10
N LEU A 95 -11.25 -3.59 9.83
CA LEU A 95 -12.58 -3.89 9.32
C LEU A 95 -13.68 -3.31 10.21
N THR A 96 -14.77 -2.90 9.55
CA THR A 96 -16.03 -2.56 10.22
C THR A 96 -16.71 -3.84 10.75
N PRO A 97 -17.70 -3.73 11.62
CA PRO A 97 -18.53 -4.89 12.00
C PRO A 97 -19.27 -5.55 10.83
N ARG A 98 -19.43 -4.84 9.68
CA ARG A 98 -20.00 -5.37 8.44
C ARG A 98 -18.98 -6.14 7.59
N GLY A 99 -17.73 -6.28 8.05
CA GLY A 99 -16.66 -6.96 7.33
C GLY A 99 -16.05 -6.16 6.18
N THR A 100 -16.41 -4.89 6.02
CA THR A 100 -15.86 -3.98 5.01
C THR A 100 -14.62 -3.26 5.53
N PHE A 101 -13.76 -2.76 4.64
CA PHE A 101 -12.52 -2.11 5.05
C PHE A 101 -12.77 -0.74 5.71
N VAL A 102 -12.16 -0.52 6.84
CA VAL A 102 -11.84 0.82 7.37
C VAL A 102 -10.56 1.32 6.70
N ASP A 103 -9.54 0.45 6.63
CA ASP A 103 -8.29 0.64 5.89
C ASP A 103 -7.57 -0.70 5.68
N ASP A 104 -6.56 -0.73 4.81
CA ASP A 104 -5.56 -1.79 4.74
C ASP A 104 -4.22 -1.29 5.30
N LEU A 105 -3.45 -2.19 5.91
CA LEU A 105 -2.29 -1.80 6.70
C LEU A 105 -1.25 -2.90 6.82
N LEU A 106 -0.05 -2.50 7.26
CA LEU A 106 0.95 -3.43 7.76
C LEU A 106 0.96 -3.43 9.29
N VAL A 107 0.96 -4.62 9.90
CA VAL A 107 1.14 -4.82 11.35
C VAL A 107 2.56 -5.30 11.60
N TYR A 108 3.33 -4.54 12.37
CA TYR A 108 4.71 -4.83 12.79
C TYR A 108 4.72 -5.27 14.26
N ARG A 109 5.40 -6.37 14.58
CA ARG A 109 5.57 -6.84 15.97
C ARG A 109 6.97 -6.50 16.49
N PHE A 110 7.08 -5.45 17.31
CA PHE A 110 8.34 -5.03 17.93
C PHE A 110 8.67 -5.79 19.22
N GLY A 111 7.65 -6.23 19.93
CA GLY A 111 7.78 -6.94 21.20
C GLY A 111 6.58 -7.81 21.50
N PRO A 112 6.57 -8.47 22.66
CA PRO A 112 5.40 -9.23 23.11
C PRO A 112 4.18 -8.31 23.35
N ASP A 113 4.44 -7.09 23.75
CA ASP A 113 3.51 -6.07 24.23
C ASP A 113 3.60 -4.76 23.40
N HIS A 114 4.24 -4.78 22.21
CA HIS A 114 4.44 -3.60 21.38
C HIS A 114 4.29 -3.93 19.90
N PHE A 115 3.35 -3.23 19.24
CA PHE A 115 3.07 -3.32 17.82
C PHE A 115 3.01 -1.93 17.20
N MET A 116 3.32 -1.83 15.89
CA MET A 116 3.11 -0.64 15.08
C MET A 116 2.26 -1.00 13.87
N LEU A 117 1.27 -0.19 13.59
CA LEU A 117 0.38 -0.28 12.45
C LEU A 117 0.73 0.83 11.48
N VAL A 118 1.12 0.48 10.24
CA VAL A 118 1.41 1.44 9.19
C VAL A 118 0.18 1.55 8.30
N VAL A 119 -0.45 2.73 8.28
CA VAL A 119 -1.76 3.01 7.68
C VAL A 119 -1.66 4.01 6.54
N ASN A 120 -2.70 4.09 5.71
CA ASN A 120 -2.75 4.98 4.56
C ASN A 120 -2.84 6.47 4.97
N ALA A 121 -2.14 7.34 4.24
CA ALA A 121 -1.95 8.76 4.54
C ALA A 121 -3.26 9.55 4.77
N GLY A 122 -4.26 9.32 3.92
CA GLY A 122 -5.57 9.99 4.02
C GLY A 122 -6.43 9.50 5.17
N ASN A 123 -6.06 8.37 5.79
CA ASN A 123 -6.85 7.68 6.80
C ASN A 123 -6.30 7.79 8.22
N ILE A 124 -5.12 8.38 8.43
CA ILE A 124 -4.39 8.39 9.71
C ILE A 124 -5.30 8.73 10.90
N GLU A 125 -6.01 9.85 10.83
CA GLU A 125 -6.86 10.32 11.95
C GLU A 125 -8.09 9.43 12.12
N LYS A 126 -8.69 8.99 11.01
CA LYS A 126 -9.83 8.06 11.01
C LYS A 126 -9.45 6.73 11.65
N ASP A 127 -8.32 6.17 11.24
CA ASP A 127 -7.85 4.87 11.70
C ASP A 127 -7.42 4.91 13.16
N TYR A 128 -6.71 5.97 13.56
CA TYR A 128 -6.36 6.17 14.96
C TYR A 128 -7.61 6.25 15.85
N ALA A 129 -8.60 7.06 15.45
CA ALA A 129 -9.84 7.19 16.20
C ALA A 129 -10.61 5.86 16.27
N TRP A 130 -10.66 5.13 15.14
CA TRP A 130 -11.26 3.79 15.06
C TRP A 130 -10.56 2.80 16.00
N ILE A 131 -9.24 2.68 15.91
CA ILE A 131 -8.45 1.77 16.74
C ILE A 131 -8.63 2.10 18.20
N ALA A 132 -8.47 3.38 18.59
CA ALA A 132 -8.60 3.83 19.98
C ALA A 132 -9.97 3.49 20.56
N GLU A 133 -11.05 3.62 19.78
CA GLU A 133 -12.40 3.24 20.21
C GLU A 133 -12.54 1.73 20.36
N GLN A 134 -12.08 0.97 19.36
CA GLN A 134 -12.27 -0.49 19.34
C GLN A 134 -11.47 -1.23 20.43
N ILE A 135 -10.35 -0.70 20.87
CA ILE A 135 -9.52 -1.33 21.92
C ILE A 135 -9.94 -0.98 23.34
N LYS A 136 -10.86 -0.02 23.56
CA LYS A 136 -11.34 0.34 24.92
C LYS A 136 -11.74 -0.84 25.81
N PRO A 137 -12.40 -1.89 25.30
CA PRO A 137 -12.75 -3.05 26.09
C PRO A 137 -11.57 -4.00 26.38
N VAL A 138 -10.40 -3.74 25.77
CA VAL A 138 -9.24 -4.62 25.87
C VAL A 138 -8.34 -4.10 26.98
N GLY A 139 -8.49 -4.57 28.17
CA GLY A 139 -7.63 -4.41 29.37
C GLY A 139 -6.56 -3.31 29.31
N ASP A 140 -5.30 -3.72 29.45
CA ASP A 140 -4.12 -2.83 29.47
C ASP A 140 -3.50 -2.75 28.06
N ALA A 141 -4.14 -1.95 27.21
CA ALA A 141 -3.63 -1.62 25.87
C ALA A 141 -3.95 -0.16 25.52
N VAL A 142 -2.99 0.54 24.94
CA VAL A 142 -3.13 1.93 24.49
C VAL A 142 -2.66 2.08 23.05
N ALA A 143 -3.42 2.84 22.25
CA ALA A 143 -3.01 3.26 20.91
C ALA A 143 -2.49 4.71 20.96
N VAL A 144 -1.39 4.97 20.24
CA VAL A 144 -0.79 6.30 20.12
C VAL A 144 -0.48 6.57 18.65
N ASN A 145 -0.96 7.70 18.12
CA ASN A 145 -0.54 8.16 16.78
C ASN A 145 0.84 8.80 16.89
N ASN A 146 1.85 8.07 16.42
CA ASN A 146 3.25 8.46 16.43
C ASN A 146 3.77 8.89 15.03
N SER A 147 2.89 9.08 14.05
CA SER A 147 3.25 9.40 12.65
C SER A 147 4.21 10.59 12.53
N SER A 148 4.07 11.60 13.39
CA SER A 148 4.97 12.78 13.39
C SER A 148 6.41 12.49 13.81
N ARG A 149 6.69 11.30 14.35
CA ARG A 149 8.02 10.87 14.82
C ARG A 149 8.82 10.14 13.73
N TYR A 150 8.21 9.88 12.58
CA TYR A 150 8.81 9.10 11.50
C TYR A 150 8.89 9.90 10.19
N GLY A 151 10.02 9.77 9.52
CA GLY A 151 10.13 9.88 8.08
C GLY A 151 10.27 8.47 7.54
N LEU A 152 9.69 8.17 6.40
CA LEU A 152 9.70 6.85 5.80
C LEU A 152 10.21 6.92 4.37
N LEU A 153 11.31 6.21 4.11
CA LEU A 153 11.94 6.13 2.79
C LEU A 153 11.83 4.72 2.26
N ALA A 154 11.51 4.55 0.97
CA ALA A 154 11.47 3.24 0.34
C ALA A 154 12.50 3.14 -0.78
N VAL A 155 13.41 2.16 -0.69
CA VAL A 155 14.39 1.81 -1.74
C VAL A 155 13.94 0.51 -2.37
N GLN A 156 13.53 0.56 -3.64
CA GLN A 156 12.84 -0.52 -4.32
C GLN A 156 13.49 -0.87 -5.64
N GLY A 157 13.63 -2.16 -5.94
CA GLY A 157 14.19 -2.66 -7.18
C GLY A 157 15.25 -3.73 -6.97
N PRO A 158 15.69 -4.44 -8.04
CA PRO A 158 16.61 -5.59 -7.94
C PRO A 158 17.99 -5.22 -7.35
N GLN A 159 18.41 -3.95 -7.39
CA GLN A 159 19.67 -3.49 -6.82
C GLN A 159 19.53 -2.92 -5.40
N ALA A 160 18.34 -2.88 -4.82
CA ALA A 160 18.09 -2.25 -3.53
C ALA A 160 18.94 -2.84 -2.39
N LEU A 161 19.09 -4.16 -2.36
CA LEU A 161 19.91 -4.84 -1.34
C LEU A 161 21.40 -4.44 -1.48
N ALA A 162 21.96 -4.59 -2.67
CA ALA A 162 23.39 -4.30 -2.91
C ALA A 162 23.74 -2.85 -2.61
N LEU A 163 22.83 -1.94 -2.94
CA LEU A 163 22.95 -0.50 -2.70
C LEU A 163 22.89 -0.14 -1.22
N LEU A 164 21.97 -0.74 -0.45
CA LEU A 164 21.76 -0.39 0.96
C LEU A 164 22.75 -1.10 1.91
N GLN A 165 23.22 -2.29 1.58
CA GLN A 165 24.09 -3.07 2.46
C GLN A 165 25.33 -2.30 2.94
N PRO A 166 26.04 -1.50 2.12
CA PRO A 166 27.18 -0.72 2.58
C PRO A 166 26.83 0.41 3.57
N LEU A 167 25.57 0.83 3.63
CA LEU A 167 25.11 1.93 4.48
C LEU A 167 24.67 1.47 5.87
N THR A 168 24.59 0.14 6.12
CA THR A 168 24.08 -0.42 7.37
C THR A 168 24.92 -1.59 7.85
N GLY A 169 25.00 -1.75 9.17
CA GLY A 169 25.58 -2.94 9.81
C GLY A 169 24.59 -4.12 9.92
N ILE A 170 23.31 -3.94 9.56
CA ILE A 170 22.35 -5.04 9.52
C ILE A 170 22.65 -5.92 8.31
N ASP A 171 22.67 -7.23 8.50
CA ASP A 171 22.73 -8.19 7.38
C ASP A 171 21.38 -8.23 6.64
N LEU A 172 21.26 -7.37 5.61
CA LEU A 172 20.05 -7.28 4.79
C LEU A 172 19.84 -8.54 3.93
N ALA A 173 20.90 -9.25 3.61
CA ALA A 173 20.79 -10.47 2.80
C ALA A 173 20.07 -11.60 3.57
N SER A 174 20.27 -11.70 4.88
CA SER A 174 19.59 -12.66 5.75
C SER A 174 18.16 -12.26 6.11
N MET A 175 17.80 -10.97 5.96
CA MET A 175 16.47 -10.48 6.29
C MET A 175 15.45 -11.02 5.28
N LYS A 176 14.46 -11.76 5.75
CA LYS A 176 13.40 -12.31 4.90
C LYS A 176 12.36 -11.23 4.56
N TYR A 177 11.62 -11.44 3.48
CA TYR A 177 10.48 -10.59 3.12
C TYR A 177 9.45 -10.55 4.26
N TYR A 178 8.92 -9.37 4.58
CA TYR A 178 8.10 -9.08 5.78
C TYR A 178 8.83 -9.24 7.12
N TRP A 179 10.17 -9.13 7.12
CA TRP A 179 10.95 -9.00 8.35
C TRP A 179 11.53 -7.60 8.46
N PHE A 180 11.81 -7.18 9.68
CA PHE A 180 12.45 -5.91 9.97
C PHE A 180 13.45 -6.04 11.12
N GLY A 181 14.33 -5.05 11.22
CA GLY A 181 15.30 -4.95 12.31
C GLY A 181 15.61 -3.50 12.64
N ASN A 182 16.08 -3.29 13.87
CA ASN A 182 16.54 -1.97 14.32
C ASN A 182 18.05 -1.88 14.17
N GLY A 183 18.52 -0.75 13.66
CA GLY A 183 19.95 -0.52 13.47
C GLY A 183 20.23 0.90 13.01
N GLU A 184 21.23 1.06 12.13
CA GLU A 184 21.59 2.36 11.58
C GLU A 184 21.69 2.30 10.06
N VAL A 185 21.29 3.36 9.38
CA VAL A 185 21.58 3.64 7.97
C VAL A 185 22.30 4.96 7.87
N ALA A 186 23.48 4.98 7.26
CA ALA A 186 24.34 6.16 7.15
C ALA A 186 24.60 6.85 8.52
N GLY A 187 24.71 6.04 9.60
CA GLY A 187 24.92 6.52 10.96
C GLY A 187 23.69 7.20 11.59
N VAL A 188 22.49 6.91 11.08
CA VAL A 188 21.21 7.34 11.64
C VAL A 188 20.45 6.12 12.17
N ARG A 189 20.07 6.12 13.45
CA ARG A 189 19.23 5.07 14.04
C ARG A 189 17.89 4.99 13.33
N CYS A 190 17.49 3.79 12.96
CA CYS A 190 16.29 3.54 12.17
C CYS A 190 15.76 2.12 12.37
N THR A 191 14.55 1.88 11.91
CA THR A 191 14.03 0.54 11.62
C THR A 191 14.10 0.30 10.13
N ILE A 192 14.67 -0.83 9.70
CA ILE A 192 14.69 -1.26 8.30
C ILE A 192 13.78 -2.45 8.15
N SER A 193 12.86 -2.39 7.20
CA SER A 193 11.91 -3.46 6.87
C SER A 193 12.09 -3.91 5.43
N ARG A 194 12.14 -5.22 5.18
CA ARG A 194 12.11 -5.77 3.81
C ARG A 194 10.68 -5.87 3.32
N THR A 195 10.09 -4.72 3.05
CA THR A 195 8.72 -4.49 2.59
C THR A 195 8.72 -3.51 1.42
N GLY A 196 7.57 -3.31 0.79
CA GLY A 196 7.40 -2.35 -0.29
C GLY A 196 6.07 -2.52 -1.01
N TYR A 197 5.81 -1.61 -1.95
CA TYR A 197 4.55 -1.50 -2.68
C TYR A 197 4.78 -1.45 -4.20
N THR A 198 5.76 -2.19 -4.69
CA THR A 198 6.19 -2.14 -6.10
C THR A 198 6.15 -3.48 -6.81
N GLY A 199 6.08 -4.58 -6.06
CA GLY A 199 6.24 -5.92 -6.60
C GLY A 199 7.71 -6.35 -6.79
N GLU A 200 8.66 -5.41 -6.58
CA GLU A 200 10.09 -5.71 -6.55
C GLU A 200 10.56 -6.04 -5.13
N ASP A 201 11.81 -6.48 -5.02
CA ASP A 201 12.52 -6.51 -3.75
C ASP A 201 12.87 -5.10 -3.31
N GLY A 202 12.99 -4.89 -2.00
CA GLY A 202 13.32 -3.58 -1.49
C GLY A 202 13.13 -3.45 0.00
N PHE A 203 13.42 -2.24 0.48
CA PHE A 203 13.42 -1.94 1.91
C PHE A 203 12.73 -0.61 2.18
N GLU A 204 12.03 -0.55 3.29
CA GLU A 204 11.46 0.66 3.86
C GLU A 204 12.23 1.02 5.12
N ILE A 205 12.61 2.29 5.26
CA ILE A 205 13.51 2.78 6.29
C ILE A 205 12.78 3.86 7.09
N PHE A 206 12.41 3.52 8.32
CA PHE A 206 11.78 4.44 9.28
C PHE A 206 12.87 5.21 10.03
N VAL A 207 12.93 6.50 9.81
CA VAL A 207 13.96 7.39 10.38
C VAL A 207 13.35 8.53 11.19
N PRO A 208 14.07 9.14 12.15
CA PRO A 208 13.62 10.40 12.73
C PRO A 208 13.47 11.47 11.63
N PRO A 209 12.39 12.26 11.60
CA PRO A 209 12.10 13.23 10.53
C PRO A 209 13.25 14.19 10.25
N GLN A 210 13.93 14.67 11.30
CA GLN A 210 15.07 15.59 11.20
C GLN A 210 16.29 14.96 10.50
N SER A 211 16.34 13.64 10.40
CA SER A 211 17.45 12.89 9.76
C SER A 211 17.08 12.36 8.37
N ALA A 212 15.84 12.54 7.93
CA ALA A 212 15.36 11.98 6.66
C ALA A 212 16.18 12.48 5.47
N ASP A 213 16.51 13.77 5.43
CA ASP A 213 17.31 14.36 4.34
C ASP A 213 18.74 13.79 4.29
N ARG A 214 19.36 13.55 5.44
CA ARG A 214 20.68 12.90 5.52
C ARG A 214 20.66 11.50 4.92
N VAL A 215 19.68 10.69 5.30
CA VAL A 215 19.56 9.31 4.80
C VAL A 215 19.20 9.31 3.33
N TRP A 216 18.28 10.19 2.89
CA TRP A 216 17.92 10.37 1.48
C TRP A 216 19.15 10.65 0.60
N LEU A 217 19.99 11.60 1.01
CA LEU A 217 21.20 11.96 0.26
C LEU A 217 22.24 10.83 0.26
N ALA A 218 22.42 10.13 1.39
CA ALA A 218 23.33 9.00 1.47
C ALA A 218 22.90 7.85 0.55
N VAL A 219 21.60 7.57 0.48
CA VAL A 219 21.06 6.55 -0.44
C VAL A 219 21.22 6.96 -1.90
N LEU A 220 20.96 8.23 -2.25
CA LEU A 220 21.19 8.74 -3.60
C LEU A 220 22.66 8.65 -4.00
N ASP A 221 23.59 8.98 -3.08
CA ASP A 221 25.02 8.91 -3.34
C ASP A 221 25.50 7.48 -3.56
N ALA A 222 25.12 6.55 -2.69
CA ALA A 222 25.42 5.14 -2.84
C ALA A 222 24.80 4.54 -4.13
N GLY A 223 23.65 5.05 -4.54
CA GLY A 223 22.92 4.61 -5.73
C GLY A 223 23.47 5.09 -7.07
N ARG A 224 24.47 5.99 -7.09
CA ARG A 224 25.03 6.50 -8.36
C ARG A 224 25.58 5.42 -9.27
N SER A 225 26.17 4.38 -8.68
CA SER A 225 26.79 3.27 -9.43
C SER A 225 25.77 2.40 -10.18
N VAL A 226 24.49 2.48 -9.80
CA VAL A 226 23.39 1.70 -10.40
C VAL A 226 22.31 2.61 -11.00
N ASP A 227 22.62 3.91 -11.19
CA ASP A 227 21.69 4.93 -11.69
C ASP A 227 20.34 4.92 -10.92
N LEU A 228 20.40 4.82 -9.61
CA LEU A 228 19.22 5.00 -8.75
C LEU A 228 18.69 6.42 -8.92
N ILE A 229 17.40 6.55 -9.07
CA ILE A 229 16.73 7.85 -9.19
C ILE A 229 15.61 8.02 -8.16
N PRO A 230 15.28 9.26 -7.77
CA PRO A 230 14.09 9.54 -7.00
C PRO A 230 12.86 9.25 -7.84
N CYS A 231 11.83 8.70 -7.20
CA CYS A 231 10.58 8.30 -7.83
C CYS A 231 9.39 8.89 -7.09
N GLY A 232 8.38 9.34 -7.84
CA GLY A 232 7.18 9.95 -7.30
C GLY A 232 5.97 8.99 -7.27
N LEU A 233 4.83 9.55 -6.84
CA LEU A 233 3.57 8.82 -6.70
C LEU A 233 3.07 8.22 -8.03
N GLY A 234 3.40 8.85 -9.17
CA GLY A 234 3.01 8.33 -10.48
C GLY A 234 3.65 6.97 -10.81
N ALA A 235 4.96 6.84 -10.54
CA ALA A 235 5.65 5.56 -10.65
C ALA A 235 5.15 4.55 -9.60
N ARG A 236 4.94 4.99 -8.34
CA ARG A 236 4.37 4.15 -7.28
C ARG A 236 3.04 3.53 -7.71
N ASP A 237 2.12 4.31 -8.30
CA ASP A 237 0.81 3.81 -8.73
C ASP A 237 0.91 2.82 -9.89
N THR A 238 1.74 3.09 -10.90
CA THR A 238 1.88 2.16 -12.02
C THR A 238 2.57 0.85 -11.61
N LEU A 239 3.55 0.91 -10.70
CA LEU A 239 4.26 -0.27 -10.15
C LEU A 239 3.34 -1.16 -9.32
N ARG A 240 2.60 -0.56 -8.35
CA ARG A 240 1.68 -1.31 -7.50
C ARG A 240 0.59 -1.99 -8.33
N LEU A 241 0.07 -1.30 -9.39
CA LEU A 241 -0.97 -1.85 -10.24
C LEU A 241 -0.47 -3.06 -11.04
N GLU A 242 0.74 -3.01 -11.61
CA GLU A 242 1.34 -4.18 -12.26
C GLU A 242 1.47 -5.37 -11.30
N ALA A 243 1.81 -5.10 -10.03
CA ALA A 243 1.88 -6.12 -8.99
C ALA A 243 0.49 -6.49 -8.40
N SER A 244 -0.58 -5.86 -8.90
CA SER A 244 -1.96 -6.04 -8.43
C SER A 244 -2.16 -5.77 -6.93
N MET A 245 -1.37 -4.86 -6.35
CA MET A 245 -1.54 -4.40 -4.99
C MET A 245 -2.69 -3.41 -4.92
N ARG A 246 -3.55 -3.55 -3.90
CA ARG A 246 -4.76 -2.72 -3.74
C ARG A 246 -4.38 -1.32 -3.28
N LEU A 247 -5.18 -0.34 -3.71
CA LEU A 247 -5.12 1.05 -3.23
C LEU A 247 -6.44 1.37 -2.54
N TYR A 248 -6.36 1.72 -1.23
CA TYR A 248 -7.54 2.16 -0.48
C TYR A 248 -8.10 3.47 -1.08
N GLY A 249 -9.41 3.54 -1.14
CA GLY A 249 -10.14 4.62 -1.79
C GLY A 249 -10.36 4.41 -3.30
N ASN A 250 -9.69 3.40 -3.90
CA ASN A 250 -9.87 3.00 -5.29
C ASN A 250 -10.35 1.55 -5.41
N ASP A 251 -9.51 0.60 -4.98
CA ASP A 251 -9.73 -0.83 -5.16
C ASP A 251 -10.43 -1.46 -3.95
N ILE A 252 -10.30 -0.88 -2.80
CA ILE A 252 -10.93 -1.25 -1.54
C ILE A 252 -11.38 0.01 -0.79
N ASP A 253 -12.50 -0.10 -0.08
CA ASP A 253 -13.10 0.99 0.70
C ASP A 253 -14.08 0.43 1.75
N ASP A 254 -14.87 1.31 2.37
CA ASP A 254 -15.87 0.96 3.38
C ASP A 254 -17.12 0.23 2.82
N THR A 255 -17.17 -0.06 1.54
CA THR A 255 -18.21 -0.84 0.86
C THR A 255 -17.74 -2.21 0.40
N THR A 256 -16.45 -2.53 0.54
CA THR A 256 -15.82 -3.75 0.03
C THR A 256 -15.29 -4.62 1.17
N THR A 257 -15.43 -5.94 1.02
CA THR A 257 -14.89 -6.93 1.96
C THR A 257 -13.59 -7.55 1.45
N PRO A 258 -12.75 -8.14 2.32
CA PRO A 258 -11.57 -8.88 1.89
C PRO A 258 -11.83 -9.98 0.86
N LEU A 259 -12.98 -10.66 0.92
CA LEU A 259 -13.32 -11.72 -0.03
C LEU A 259 -13.71 -11.17 -1.40
N GLU A 260 -14.46 -10.08 -1.43
CA GLU A 260 -14.75 -9.36 -2.67
C GLU A 260 -13.48 -8.80 -3.32
N ALA A 261 -12.53 -8.31 -2.49
CA ALA A 261 -11.25 -7.74 -2.93
C ALA A 261 -10.20 -8.80 -3.32
N ASP A 262 -10.53 -10.10 -3.31
CA ASP A 262 -9.59 -11.21 -3.53
C ASP A 262 -8.40 -11.19 -2.54
N LEU A 263 -8.67 -10.73 -1.32
CA LEU A 263 -7.73 -10.64 -0.19
C LEU A 263 -8.10 -11.60 0.94
N GLY A 264 -8.84 -12.66 0.68
CA GLY A 264 -9.25 -13.65 1.69
C GLY A 264 -8.08 -14.28 2.47
N TRP A 265 -6.85 -14.20 1.94
CA TRP A 265 -5.62 -14.67 2.58
C TRP A 265 -5.13 -13.79 3.74
N ILE A 266 -5.59 -12.52 3.83
CA ILE A 266 -5.31 -11.64 4.98
C ILE A 266 -6.33 -11.81 6.12
N VAL A 267 -7.20 -12.80 6.04
CA VAL A 267 -8.18 -13.10 7.09
C VAL A 267 -7.68 -14.26 7.94
N GLY A 268 -7.54 -14.02 9.23
CA GLY A 268 -7.15 -15.03 10.23
C GLY A 268 -8.31 -15.99 10.53
N TRP A 269 -8.61 -16.93 9.63
CA TRP A 269 -9.76 -17.84 9.71
C TRP A 269 -9.83 -18.70 10.98
N LYS A 270 -8.70 -18.83 11.69
CA LYS A 270 -8.61 -19.59 12.95
C LYS A 270 -8.70 -18.70 14.19
N LYS A 271 -8.80 -17.38 14.03
CA LYS A 271 -9.04 -16.45 15.14
C LYS A 271 -10.44 -16.66 15.69
N ASP A 272 -10.59 -16.49 16.98
CA ASP A 272 -11.88 -16.62 17.65
C ASP A 272 -12.83 -15.51 17.22
N ASP A 273 -12.43 -14.25 17.36
CA ASP A 273 -13.22 -13.10 16.97
C ASP A 273 -12.35 -11.89 16.56
N PHE A 274 -12.90 -11.04 15.69
CA PHE A 274 -12.39 -9.75 15.27
C PHE A 274 -13.51 -8.97 14.58
N ASN A 275 -13.35 -7.67 14.39
CA ASN A 275 -14.34 -6.86 13.70
C ASN A 275 -14.67 -7.43 12.31
N GLY A 276 -15.95 -7.73 12.07
CA GLY A 276 -16.42 -8.28 10.80
C GLY A 276 -16.30 -9.80 10.62
N ALA A 277 -15.76 -10.54 11.61
CA ALA A 277 -15.53 -11.98 11.52
C ALA A 277 -16.78 -12.79 11.11
N ALA A 278 -17.95 -12.48 11.69
CA ALA A 278 -19.19 -13.19 11.41
C ALA A 278 -19.58 -13.09 9.92
N VAL A 279 -19.56 -11.87 9.36
CA VAL A 279 -19.89 -11.61 7.95
C VAL A 279 -18.90 -12.31 7.02
N LEU A 280 -17.59 -12.24 7.32
CA LEU A 280 -16.59 -12.89 6.49
C LEU A 280 -16.67 -14.41 6.52
N ARG A 281 -17.01 -15.01 7.66
CA ARG A 281 -17.26 -16.46 7.76
C ARG A 281 -18.48 -16.87 6.95
N GLU A 282 -19.55 -16.09 6.98
CA GLU A 282 -20.73 -16.30 6.15
C GLU A 282 -20.39 -16.20 4.66
N GLN A 283 -19.68 -15.15 4.22
CA GLN A 283 -19.22 -15.01 2.84
C GLN A 283 -18.29 -16.14 2.40
N LYS A 284 -17.48 -16.68 3.30
CA LYS A 284 -16.61 -17.82 3.01
C LYS A 284 -17.39 -19.09 2.70
N VAL A 285 -18.55 -19.28 3.34
CA VAL A 285 -19.43 -20.45 3.14
C VAL A 285 -20.31 -20.24 1.91
N ASN A 286 -20.95 -19.08 1.81
CA ASN A 286 -21.97 -18.80 0.81
C ASN A 286 -21.42 -18.20 -0.50
N GLY A 287 -20.16 -17.78 -0.50
CA GLY A 287 -19.55 -16.99 -1.60
C GLY A 287 -19.89 -15.51 -1.51
N VAL A 288 -19.33 -14.76 -2.45
CA VAL A 288 -19.60 -13.32 -2.64
C VAL A 288 -20.37 -13.11 -3.94
N THR A 289 -21.14 -12.04 -4.04
CA THR A 289 -21.92 -11.71 -5.23
C THR A 289 -21.12 -11.02 -6.32
N ARG A 290 -20.00 -10.38 -5.95
CA ARG A 290 -19.07 -9.70 -6.85
C ARG A 290 -17.63 -9.97 -6.40
N ARG A 291 -16.69 -9.82 -7.32
CA ARG A 291 -15.27 -9.91 -7.00
C ARG A 291 -14.44 -8.96 -7.86
N ILE A 292 -13.34 -8.46 -7.31
CA ILE A 292 -12.35 -7.73 -8.08
C ILE A 292 -11.62 -8.70 -9.04
N VAL A 293 -11.43 -8.26 -10.27
CA VAL A 293 -10.67 -8.98 -11.31
C VAL A 293 -9.60 -8.08 -11.89
N GLY A 294 -8.51 -8.68 -12.36
CA GLY A 294 -7.57 -8.03 -13.25
C GLY A 294 -8.05 -8.13 -14.69
N PHE A 295 -7.85 -7.10 -15.49
CA PHE A 295 -8.18 -7.12 -16.91
C PHE A 295 -7.12 -6.44 -17.78
N GLU A 296 -7.09 -6.82 -19.06
CA GLU A 296 -6.34 -6.20 -20.13
C GLU A 296 -7.31 -5.62 -21.16
N MET A 297 -7.06 -4.39 -21.62
CA MET A 297 -7.82 -3.79 -22.72
C MET A 297 -7.50 -4.52 -24.02
N LEU A 298 -8.51 -4.94 -24.77
CA LEU A 298 -8.40 -5.51 -26.11
C LEU A 298 -8.45 -4.41 -27.16
N ASP A 299 -9.28 -3.42 -26.96
CA ASP A 299 -9.38 -2.28 -27.86
C ASP A 299 -8.52 -1.12 -27.35
N ARG A 300 -8.17 -0.19 -28.24
CA ARG A 300 -7.39 1.00 -27.90
C ARG A 300 -8.14 1.87 -26.89
N GLY A 301 -7.54 2.06 -25.72
CA GLY A 301 -8.07 2.90 -24.64
C GLY A 301 -7.35 2.60 -23.33
N ILE A 302 -7.48 3.50 -22.36
CA ILE A 302 -6.96 3.33 -21.02
C ILE A 302 -8.15 3.49 -20.07
N ALA A 303 -8.51 2.41 -19.41
CA ALA A 303 -9.50 2.45 -18.35
C ALA A 303 -8.98 3.27 -17.15
N ARG A 304 -9.88 3.95 -16.44
CA ARG A 304 -9.57 4.76 -15.27
C ARG A 304 -10.56 4.46 -14.16
N HIS A 305 -10.16 4.78 -12.93
CA HIS A 305 -11.04 4.71 -11.77
C HIS A 305 -12.39 5.38 -12.06
N GLY A 306 -13.48 4.73 -11.67
CA GLY A 306 -14.84 5.23 -11.81
C GLY A 306 -15.48 4.96 -13.19
N TYR A 307 -14.76 4.35 -14.16
CA TYR A 307 -15.39 3.99 -15.44
C TYR A 307 -16.29 2.78 -15.26
N ASP A 308 -17.45 2.81 -15.90
CA ASP A 308 -18.44 1.74 -15.84
C ASP A 308 -17.97 0.53 -16.67
N ALA A 309 -18.17 -0.67 -16.11
CA ALA A 309 -18.00 -1.94 -16.79
C ALA A 309 -19.35 -2.53 -17.20
N TYR A 310 -19.43 -3.12 -18.38
CA TYR A 310 -20.67 -3.66 -18.95
C TYR A 310 -20.46 -5.09 -19.43
N VAL A 311 -21.43 -5.94 -19.14
CA VAL A 311 -21.49 -7.32 -19.63
C VAL A 311 -22.80 -7.51 -20.37
N ASN A 312 -22.75 -8.06 -21.59
CA ASN A 312 -23.92 -8.25 -22.44
C ASN A 312 -24.77 -6.97 -22.62
N GLY A 313 -24.10 -5.79 -22.69
CA GLY A 313 -24.73 -4.49 -22.88
C GLY A 313 -25.34 -3.87 -21.62
N ALA A 314 -25.42 -4.58 -20.50
CA ALA A 314 -25.92 -4.08 -19.21
C ALA A 314 -24.75 -3.63 -18.32
N LYS A 315 -24.93 -2.53 -17.56
CA LYS A 315 -23.96 -2.12 -16.55
C LYS A 315 -23.83 -3.21 -15.49
N ALA A 316 -22.62 -3.70 -15.30
CA ALA A 316 -22.35 -4.85 -14.43
C ALA A 316 -21.34 -4.53 -13.33
N GLY A 317 -20.53 -3.48 -13.48
CA GLY A 317 -19.49 -3.19 -12.51
C GLY A 317 -18.82 -1.83 -12.72
N ILE A 318 -17.68 -1.67 -12.05
CA ILE A 318 -16.91 -0.42 -12.07
C ILE A 318 -15.40 -0.73 -12.09
N VAL A 319 -14.66 0.04 -12.88
CA VAL A 319 -13.19 0.04 -12.88
C VAL A 319 -12.69 0.75 -11.64
N THR A 320 -11.81 0.11 -10.90
CA THR A 320 -11.23 0.66 -9.67
C THR A 320 -9.85 1.25 -9.88
N SER A 321 -9.04 0.64 -10.75
CA SER A 321 -7.72 1.14 -11.14
C SER A 321 -7.44 0.78 -12.59
N GLY A 322 -6.64 1.59 -13.27
CA GLY A 322 -6.24 1.26 -14.65
C GLY A 322 -5.24 2.25 -15.22
N THR A 323 -4.29 1.75 -15.99
CA THR A 323 -3.24 2.54 -16.63
C THR A 323 -2.65 1.84 -17.84
N GLN A 324 -1.93 2.61 -18.68
CA GLN A 324 -0.95 2.06 -19.62
C GLN A 324 0.34 1.80 -18.85
N THR A 325 0.73 0.53 -18.72
CA THR A 325 1.89 0.16 -17.90
C THR A 325 3.19 0.35 -18.69
N PRO A 326 4.22 0.93 -18.05
CA PRO A 326 5.51 1.16 -18.72
C PRO A 326 6.28 -0.12 -19.03
N TYR A 327 6.36 -1.07 -18.09
CA TYR A 327 7.15 -2.30 -18.23
C TYR A 327 6.43 -3.34 -19.07
N LEU A 328 5.18 -3.68 -18.75
CA LEU A 328 4.41 -4.67 -19.51
C LEU A 328 3.94 -4.14 -20.88
N LYS A 329 3.95 -2.82 -21.09
CA LYS A 329 3.49 -2.15 -22.34
C LYS A 329 2.05 -2.46 -22.70
N LYS A 330 1.21 -2.72 -21.71
CA LYS A 330 -0.19 -3.07 -21.82
C LYS A 330 -1.09 -2.08 -21.09
N ALA A 331 -2.28 -1.87 -21.62
CA ALA A 331 -3.35 -1.19 -20.87
C ALA A 331 -4.04 -2.22 -20.00
N ILE A 332 -3.82 -2.14 -18.69
CA ILE A 332 -4.39 -3.05 -17.68
C ILE A 332 -5.19 -2.28 -16.64
N GLY A 333 -6.00 -3.01 -15.89
CA GLY A 333 -6.74 -2.44 -14.78
C GLY A 333 -7.35 -3.51 -13.88
N MET A 334 -7.99 -3.03 -12.81
CA MET A 334 -8.81 -3.83 -11.92
C MET A 334 -10.25 -3.29 -11.93
N ALA A 335 -11.21 -4.19 -11.79
CA ALA A 335 -12.63 -3.86 -11.76
C ALA A 335 -13.40 -4.85 -10.88
N TYR A 336 -14.47 -4.38 -10.22
CA TYR A 336 -15.45 -5.28 -9.63
C TYR A 336 -16.45 -5.73 -10.69
N LEU A 337 -16.63 -7.05 -10.81
CA LEU A 337 -17.65 -7.67 -11.65
C LEU A 337 -18.49 -8.64 -10.83
N PRO A 338 -19.76 -8.93 -11.26
CA PRO A 338 -20.55 -10.01 -10.69
C PRO A 338 -19.79 -11.33 -10.77
N ILE A 339 -19.97 -12.20 -9.78
CA ILE A 339 -19.12 -13.39 -9.59
C ILE A 339 -19.15 -14.34 -10.81
N GLU A 340 -20.26 -14.43 -11.51
CA GLU A 340 -20.46 -15.23 -12.72
C GLU A 340 -19.65 -14.74 -13.92
N HIS A 341 -19.11 -13.51 -13.85
CA HIS A 341 -18.32 -12.88 -14.92
C HIS A 341 -16.85 -12.69 -14.56
N THR A 342 -16.36 -13.33 -13.50
CA THR A 342 -15.00 -13.16 -12.99
C THR A 342 -13.98 -14.18 -13.51
N ALA A 343 -14.40 -15.15 -14.31
CA ALA A 343 -13.51 -16.17 -14.83
C ALA A 343 -12.50 -15.58 -15.83
N VAL A 344 -11.25 -16.05 -15.77
CA VAL A 344 -10.20 -15.66 -16.73
C VAL A 344 -10.65 -15.96 -18.15
N GLY A 345 -10.48 -15.00 -19.06
CA GLY A 345 -10.89 -15.08 -20.46
C GLY A 345 -12.27 -14.46 -20.75
N VAL A 346 -13.08 -14.16 -19.72
CA VAL A 346 -14.35 -13.44 -19.93
C VAL A 346 -14.08 -12.06 -20.48
N GLU A 347 -14.80 -11.71 -21.56
CA GLU A 347 -14.76 -10.38 -22.16
C GLU A 347 -15.91 -9.51 -21.64
N PHE A 348 -15.63 -8.23 -21.50
CA PHE A 348 -16.58 -7.21 -21.08
C PHE A 348 -16.19 -5.86 -21.68
N ASP A 349 -17.11 -4.90 -21.65
CA ASP A 349 -16.85 -3.56 -22.17
C ASP A 349 -16.59 -2.57 -21.02
N VAL A 350 -15.65 -1.66 -21.23
CA VAL A 350 -15.44 -0.49 -20.38
C VAL A 350 -15.93 0.76 -21.11
N ASP A 351 -16.72 1.58 -20.44
CA ASP A 351 -17.13 2.88 -20.99
C ASP A 351 -16.00 3.90 -20.83
N ILE A 352 -15.31 4.18 -21.92
CA ILE A 352 -14.25 5.18 -21.96
C ILE A 352 -14.81 6.47 -22.57
N ARG A 353 -15.30 7.37 -21.73
CA ARG A 353 -15.83 8.68 -22.16
C ARG A 353 -16.95 8.55 -23.21
N GLY A 354 -17.90 7.67 -22.96
CA GLY A 354 -19.06 7.43 -23.83
C GLY A 354 -18.80 6.47 -25.00
N ARG A 355 -17.61 5.86 -25.07
CA ARG A 355 -17.28 4.82 -26.05
C ARG A 355 -17.02 3.49 -25.37
N ARG A 356 -17.70 2.43 -25.79
CA ARG A 356 -17.43 1.08 -25.36
C ARG A 356 -16.11 0.57 -25.96
N ALA A 357 -15.24 0.05 -25.11
CA ALA A 357 -13.98 -0.55 -25.46
C ALA A 357 -13.86 -1.90 -24.77
N ARG A 358 -13.57 -2.95 -25.53
CA ARG A 358 -13.47 -4.32 -25.01
C ARG A 358 -12.27 -4.48 -24.11
N ALA A 359 -12.50 -5.26 -23.05
CA ALA A 359 -11.49 -5.73 -22.11
C ALA A 359 -11.67 -7.22 -21.88
N ARG A 360 -10.65 -7.89 -21.35
CA ARG A 360 -10.67 -9.31 -21.01
C ARG A 360 -10.13 -9.52 -19.62
N VAL A 361 -10.81 -10.33 -18.82
CA VAL A 361 -10.32 -10.77 -17.50
C VAL A 361 -9.05 -11.61 -17.68
N VAL A 362 -8.01 -11.25 -16.93
CA VAL A 362 -6.70 -11.92 -16.96
C VAL A 362 -6.25 -12.30 -15.55
N PRO A 363 -5.30 -13.25 -15.40
CA PRO A 363 -4.77 -13.60 -14.08
C PRO A 363 -4.08 -12.41 -13.39
N MET A 364 -4.20 -12.34 -12.06
CA MET A 364 -3.41 -11.46 -11.19
C MET A 364 -2.38 -12.28 -10.40
N PRO A 365 -1.24 -11.67 -10.02
CA PRO A 365 -0.79 -10.36 -10.45
C PRO A 365 -0.35 -10.32 -11.92
N PHE A 366 -0.42 -9.14 -12.55
CA PHE A 366 0.01 -8.94 -13.94
C PHE A 366 1.53 -9.08 -14.10
N TYR A 367 2.26 -8.67 -13.07
CA TYR A 367 3.71 -8.75 -12.96
C TYR A 367 4.12 -9.56 -11.72
N LYS A 368 5.12 -10.43 -11.91
CA LYS A 368 5.84 -11.12 -10.82
C LYS A 368 7.33 -10.94 -11.05
N ARG A 369 8.06 -10.52 -10.02
CA ARG A 369 9.52 -10.49 -10.07
C ARG A 369 10.08 -11.90 -10.31
N ARG A 370 11.15 -11.97 -11.06
CA ARG A 370 11.87 -13.20 -11.39
C ARG A 370 12.76 -13.66 -10.23
#